data_b264820a60f2231b3b42eac596dd005d
#
_entry.id   b264820a60f2231b3b42eac596dd005d
#
_cell.length_a   1.000
_cell.length_b   1.000
_cell.length_c   1.000
_cell.angle_alpha   90.00
_cell.angle_beta   90.00
_cell.angle_gamma   90.00
#
_symmetry.space_group_name_H-M   'P 1'
#
loop_
_entity.id
_entity.type
_entity.pdbx_description
1 polymer ?
#
loop_
_entity_poly.entity_id
_entity_poly.type
_entity_poly.pdbx_seq_one_letter_code
_entity_poly.pdbx_strand_id
1 'polypeptide(L)'
;MKKQFISLCMAWWAVTGWASPHTFQVSSPDRNYVFTFTQEEPEGKTRMYYTLSYKGKEIVRRSELGVEIENKLLESALGIENDTCRNWRDNLTFIGADSASHDGTWQPLYGERKEIPDRYRSLQIKFRKGEAPASEVTGGYDRSRTYFMNVEVRAYNEGVAFRYHFPATSNGLFLHITDELTEFAMPEGTMAWHEPWAQAPVSLLPLEGWEGESERPLTMKLGNGLTVSLGEARMVDYVRTKFALAPGKAHTLKTSMYDCADIITPYDTPWRVIMAAERPVDLIAHNFIYLNLNEPNVLQGDLSWIRPGKTFRSGLSQKEALAAVDFAAERGLQYIHLDAGWYGPEMKMESDATRISESKDLDIKAICDYASTKGIGVWLYVNQRALVQQIDRLLPLYKEWGIKGIKFGFVQVGNQFWTIWLHKAVRQCADYGIMVDIHDEYRPTGVSRTLPHLMTQEGIAGNETMPDARHNTILPFTRFLCGPADYTPCYFNARVKNTHAHQLAMPVVY
;
A
#
# COMPACT_ATOMS: atom_id res chain seq x y z
N MET A 1 -68.23 6.05 -28.21
CA MET A 1 -66.84 5.83 -27.75
C MET A 1 -65.96 5.64 -28.96
N LYS A 2 -65.28 6.69 -29.46
CA LYS A 2 -64.37 6.61 -30.58
C LYS A 2 -62.96 6.86 -30.02
N LYS A 3 -62.10 5.84 -30.12
CA LYS A 3 -60.66 5.94 -29.82
C LYS A 3 -59.94 6.61 -31.00
N GLN A 4 -59.37 7.78 -30.77
CA GLN A 4 -58.46 8.42 -31.71
C GLN A 4 -57.04 7.85 -31.48
N PHE A 5 -56.47 7.28 -32.56
CA PHE A 5 -55.06 6.96 -32.66
C PHE A 5 -54.30 8.20 -33.11
N ILE A 6 -53.43 8.72 -32.30
CA ILE A 6 -52.45 9.75 -32.71
C ILE A 6 -51.21 9.01 -33.23
N SER A 7 -50.96 9.12 -34.53
CA SER A 7 -49.75 8.64 -35.17
C SER A 7 -48.65 9.67 -35.01
N LEU A 8 -47.61 9.35 -34.23
CA LEU A 8 -46.41 10.20 -34.07
C LEU A 8 -45.43 9.86 -35.16
N CYS A 9 -45.28 10.73 -36.16
CA CYS A 9 -44.19 10.65 -37.13
C CYS A 9 -42.88 11.00 -36.48
N MET A 10 -41.98 10.00 -36.30
CA MET A 10 -40.58 10.26 -35.95
C MET A 10 -39.85 10.72 -37.23
N ALA A 11 -39.47 11.99 -37.25
CA ALA A 11 -38.50 12.52 -38.16
C ALA A 11 -37.09 12.02 -37.80
N TRP A 12 -36.51 11.22 -38.68
CA TRP A 12 -35.11 10.82 -38.58
C TRP A 12 -34.24 12.03 -38.97
N TRP A 13 -33.63 12.67 -38.00
CA TRP A 13 -32.49 13.54 -38.25
C TRP A 13 -31.24 12.66 -38.19
N ALA A 14 -30.59 12.46 -39.31
CA ALA A 14 -29.24 11.93 -39.37
C ALA A 14 -28.28 12.99 -38.81
N VAL A 15 -28.03 12.93 -37.52
CA VAL A 15 -26.93 13.65 -36.88
C VAL A 15 -25.70 12.76 -37.07
N THR A 16 -24.71 13.26 -37.81
CA THR A 16 -23.35 12.72 -37.86
C THR A 16 -22.86 12.64 -36.44
N GLY A 17 -22.89 11.39 -35.87
CA GLY A 17 -22.73 11.20 -34.45
C GLY A 17 -21.28 11.28 -34.00
N TRP A 18 -20.98 12.30 -33.24
CA TRP A 18 -19.97 12.15 -32.21
C TRP A 18 -20.58 11.19 -31.17
N ALA A 19 -19.92 10.07 -30.93
CA ALA A 19 -20.35 9.18 -29.87
C ALA A 19 -20.37 9.98 -28.56
N SER A 20 -21.51 10.03 -27.89
CA SER A 20 -21.59 10.72 -26.60
C SER A 20 -20.59 10.07 -25.63
N PRO A 21 -19.78 10.85 -24.90
CA PRO A 21 -18.80 10.30 -23.98
C PRO A 21 -19.50 9.44 -22.93
N HIS A 22 -18.93 8.26 -22.62
CA HIS A 22 -19.40 7.44 -21.52
C HIS A 22 -19.00 8.11 -20.20
N THR A 23 -19.98 8.58 -19.44
CA THR A 23 -19.76 9.26 -18.16
C THR A 23 -20.45 8.50 -17.04
N PHE A 24 -19.72 8.20 -15.98
CA PHE A 24 -20.21 7.51 -14.79
C PHE A 24 -19.77 8.24 -13.53
N GLN A 25 -20.62 8.24 -12.51
CA GLN A 25 -20.30 8.84 -11.22
C GLN A 25 -20.54 7.88 -10.08
N VAL A 26 -19.67 7.94 -9.08
CA VAL A 26 -19.87 7.33 -7.77
C VAL A 26 -19.56 8.35 -6.69
N SER A 27 -20.42 8.44 -5.67
CA SER A 27 -20.21 9.32 -4.52
C SER A 27 -20.09 8.51 -3.24
N SER A 28 -19.34 9.02 -2.26
CA SER A 28 -19.33 8.49 -0.90
C SER A 28 -20.75 8.41 -0.31
N PRO A 29 -20.99 7.57 0.72
CA PRO A 29 -22.29 7.50 1.39
C PRO A 29 -22.81 8.86 1.87
N ASP A 30 -21.93 9.71 2.41
CA ASP A 30 -22.22 11.08 2.85
C ASP A 30 -22.25 12.12 1.72
N ARG A 31 -21.93 11.71 0.48
CA ARG A 31 -21.86 12.54 -0.74
C ARG A 31 -20.80 13.64 -0.72
N ASN A 32 -19.86 13.61 0.20
CA ASN A 32 -18.78 14.59 0.23
C ASN A 32 -17.78 14.36 -0.90
N TYR A 33 -17.45 13.09 -1.22
CA TYR A 33 -16.65 12.75 -2.38
C TYR A 33 -17.51 12.42 -3.58
N VAL A 34 -17.14 12.94 -4.74
CA VAL A 34 -17.75 12.60 -6.03
C VAL A 34 -16.63 12.30 -7.02
N PHE A 35 -16.52 11.04 -7.41
CA PHE A 35 -15.63 10.57 -8.47
C PHE A 35 -16.43 10.50 -9.76
N THR A 36 -15.93 11.16 -10.80
CA THR A 36 -16.53 11.14 -12.14
C THR A 36 -15.54 10.53 -13.11
N PHE A 37 -15.92 9.41 -13.71
CA PHE A 37 -15.22 8.78 -14.82
C PHE A 37 -15.79 9.28 -16.14
N THR A 38 -14.91 9.49 -17.15
CA THR A 38 -15.30 9.84 -18.51
C THR A 38 -14.45 9.09 -19.52
N GLN A 39 -15.05 8.47 -20.51
CA GLN A 39 -14.34 8.04 -21.69
C GLN A 39 -14.65 9.02 -22.83
N GLU A 40 -13.64 9.69 -23.35
CA GLU A 40 -13.74 10.70 -24.39
C GLU A 40 -12.93 10.27 -25.61
N GLU A 41 -13.17 10.91 -26.74
CA GLU A 41 -12.46 10.65 -28.00
C GLU A 41 -11.64 11.87 -28.47
N PRO A 42 -10.58 12.27 -27.75
CA PRO A 42 -9.70 13.33 -28.23
C PRO A 42 -8.89 12.82 -29.43
N GLU A 43 -8.85 13.63 -30.50
CA GLU A 43 -8.03 13.36 -31.66
C GLU A 43 -8.29 11.98 -32.33
N GLY A 44 -9.54 11.50 -32.27
CA GLY A 44 -9.94 10.23 -32.90
C GLY A 44 -9.49 8.97 -32.14
N LYS A 45 -9.10 9.09 -30.88
CA LYS A 45 -8.77 7.97 -29.98
C LYS A 45 -9.58 8.05 -28.70
N THR A 46 -10.27 6.99 -28.34
CA THR A 46 -10.95 6.96 -27.04
C THR A 46 -9.95 6.85 -25.91
N ARG A 47 -10.11 7.67 -24.85
CA ARG A 47 -9.26 7.68 -23.65
C ARG A 47 -10.10 7.75 -22.39
N MET A 48 -9.55 7.21 -21.32
CA MET A 48 -10.16 7.20 -20.00
C MET A 48 -9.63 8.36 -19.15
N TYR A 49 -10.56 9.09 -18.53
CA TYR A 49 -10.27 10.19 -17.62
C TYR A 49 -11.09 10.09 -16.37
N TYR A 50 -10.64 10.75 -15.32
CA TYR A 50 -11.43 10.97 -14.13
C TYR A 50 -11.23 12.36 -13.54
N THR A 51 -12.20 12.79 -12.74
CA THR A 51 -12.09 13.93 -11.84
C THR A 51 -12.56 13.53 -10.47
N LEU A 52 -12.10 14.22 -9.43
CA LEU A 52 -12.53 13.99 -8.07
C LEU A 52 -12.80 15.32 -7.37
N SER A 53 -13.98 15.45 -6.75
CA SER A 53 -14.31 16.56 -5.89
C SER A 53 -14.57 16.13 -4.44
N TYR A 54 -14.31 17.04 -3.51
CA TYR A 54 -14.62 16.89 -2.09
C TYR A 54 -15.39 18.10 -1.60
N LYS A 55 -16.61 17.89 -1.05
CA LYS A 55 -17.54 18.95 -0.61
C LYS A 55 -17.74 20.04 -1.69
N GLY A 56 -17.90 19.59 -2.94
CA GLY A 56 -18.12 20.46 -4.09
C GLY A 56 -16.88 21.22 -4.59
N LYS A 57 -15.71 21.02 -4.00
CA LYS A 57 -14.42 21.58 -4.47
C LYS A 57 -13.64 20.53 -5.22
N GLU A 58 -13.14 20.86 -6.41
CA GLU A 58 -12.28 19.97 -7.17
C GLU A 58 -10.93 19.76 -6.45
N ILE A 59 -10.57 18.51 -6.22
CA ILE A 59 -9.32 18.12 -5.56
C ILE A 59 -8.36 17.37 -6.50
N VAL A 60 -8.91 16.66 -7.48
CA VAL A 60 -8.15 16.14 -8.63
C VAL A 60 -8.87 16.58 -9.89
N ARG A 61 -8.16 17.28 -10.73
CA ARG A 61 -8.62 17.77 -12.04
C ARG A 61 -8.64 16.63 -13.03
N ARG A 62 -9.09 16.87 -14.26
CA ARG A 62 -9.14 15.87 -15.32
C ARG A 62 -7.78 15.18 -15.48
N SER A 63 -7.72 13.89 -15.18
CA SER A 63 -6.54 13.04 -15.09
C SER A 63 -6.72 11.78 -15.92
N GLU A 64 -5.68 11.32 -16.58
CA GLU A 64 -5.71 10.12 -17.41
C GLU A 64 -5.60 8.83 -16.58
N LEU A 65 -6.23 7.77 -17.08
CA LEU A 65 -6.11 6.40 -16.56
C LEU A 65 -5.59 5.47 -17.67
N GLY A 66 -4.82 4.46 -17.30
CA GLY A 66 -4.34 3.44 -18.22
C GLY A 66 -3.09 2.74 -17.71
N VAL A 67 -2.69 1.71 -18.45
CA VAL A 67 -1.47 0.93 -18.20
C VAL A 67 -0.78 0.62 -19.52
N GLU A 68 0.53 0.38 -19.45
CA GLU A 68 1.28 -0.22 -20.57
C GLU A 68 1.57 -1.68 -20.25
N ILE A 69 1.27 -2.57 -21.20
CA ILE A 69 1.42 -4.01 -21.05
C ILE A 69 2.15 -4.59 -22.25
N GLU A 70 3.17 -5.38 -21.99
CA GLU A 70 3.81 -6.20 -23.01
C GLU A 70 3.30 -7.65 -22.93
N ASN A 71 2.72 -8.15 -24.02
CA ASN A 71 2.25 -9.52 -24.15
C ASN A 71 3.29 -10.33 -24.93
N LYS A 72 4.30 -10.87 -24.27
CA LYS A 72 5.47 -11.42 -25.01
C LYS A 72 5.52 -12.94 -25.09
N LEU A 73 4.85 -13.73 -24.25
CA LEU A 73 5.39 -15.05 -23.99
C LEU A 73 4.51 -16.26 -24.33
N LEU A 74 3.21 -16.17 -24.35
CA LEU A 74 2.37 -17.36 -24.52
C LEU A 74 1.53 -17.35 -25.80
N GLU A 75 1.21 -16.20 -26.33
CA GLU A 75 0.33 -16.05 -27.48
C GLU A 75 0.95 -16.72 -28.71
N SER A 76 2.23 -16.53 -28.99
CA SER A 76 2.91 -17.16 -30.13
C SER A 76 3.07 -18.67 -29.95
N ALA A 77 3.29 -19.17 -28.73
CA ALA A 77 3.35 -20.59 -28.44
C ALA A 77 2.01 -21.32 -28.64
N LEU A 78 0.90 -20.60 -28.43
CA LEU A 78 -0.46 -21.10 -28.64
C LEU A 78 -0.96 -20.84 -30.06
N GLY A 79 -0.13 -20.26 -30.95
CA GLY A 79 -0.54 -19.89 -32.30
C GLY A 79 -1.45 -18.65 -32.35
N ILE A 80 -1.45 -17.85 -31.30
CA ILE A 80 -2.13 -16.55 -31.22
C ILE A 80 -1.11 -15.50 -31.64
N GLU A 81 -1.49 -14.61 -32.55
CA GLU A 81 -0.63 -13.48 -32.92
C GLU A 81 -0.48 -12.52 -31.74
N ASN A 82 0.77 -12.13 -31.44
CA ASN A 82 1.03 -11.18 -30.37
C ASN A 82 0.37 -9.82 -30.66
N ASP A 83 -0.35 -9.30 -29.68
CA ASP A 83 -0.74 -7.90 -29.69
C ASP A 83 0.48 -7.03 -29.43
N THR A 84 0.95 -6.33 -30.44
CA THR A 84 2.09 -5.41 -30.35
C THR A 84 1.72 -4.06 -29.75
N CYS A 85 0.42 -3.78 -29.58
CA CYS A 85 -0.05 -2.55 -28.97
C CYS A 85 0.05 -2.64 -27.44
N ARG A 86 1.10 -2.05 -26.87
CA ARG A 86 1.35 -2.00 -25.43
C ARG A 86 0.41 -1.07 -24.67
N ASN A 87 -0.24 -0.18 -25.38
CA ASN A 87 -1.05 0.88 -24.77
C ASN A 87 -2.46 0.38 -24.44
N TRP A 88 -2.76 0.24 -23.14
CA TRP A 88 -4.10 -0.06 -22.63
C TRP A 88 -4.76 1.20 -22.04
N ARG A 89 -4.50 2.34 -22.59
CA ARG A 89 -5.13 3.63 -22.33
C ARG A 89 -6.06 4.04 -23.47
N ASP A 90 -5.58 3.87 -24.72
CA ASP A 90 -6.26 4.31 -25.93
C ASP A 90 -7.12 3.19 -26.54
N ASN A 91 -8.25 3.56 -27.11
CA ASN A 91 -9.13 2.71 -27.92
C ASN A 91 -9.67 1.46 -27.22
N LEU A 92 -9.85 1.52 -25.90
CA LEU A 92 -10.58 0.48 -25.20
C LEU A 92 -12.08 0.60 -25.47
N THR A 93 -12.72 -0.50 -25.82
CA THR A 93 -14.17 -0.55 -26.03
C THR A 93 -14.89 -0.67 -24.69
N PHE A 94 -15.74 0.28 -24.35
CA PHE A 94 -16.64 0.15 -23.21
C PHE A 94 -17.63 -0.99 -23.42
N ILE A 95 -17.78 -1.88 -22.42
CA ILE A 95 -18.69 -3.04 -22.48
C ILE A 95 -19.72 -3.07 -21.36
N GLY A 96 -19.62 -2.23 -20.35
CA GLY A 96 -20.60 -2.15 -19.28
C GLY A 96 -20.08 -1.47 -18.03
N ALA A 97 -20.99 -1.11 -17.13
CA ALA A 97 -20.67 -0.58 -15.82
C ALA A 97 -21.66 -1.11 -14.78
N ASP A 98 -21.14 -1.48 -13.60
CA ASP A 98 -21.92 -1.95 -12.45
C ASP A 98 -21.66 -1.06 -11.25
N SER A 99 -22.71 -0.84 -10.47
CA SER A 99 -22.63 -0.10 -9.20
C SER A 99 -23.13 -0.99 -8.05
N ALA A 100 -22.47 -0.88 -6.90
CA ALA A 100 -22.87 -1.56 -5.68
C ALA A 100 -22.64 -0.66 -4.45
N SER A 101 -23.11 -1.11 -3.30
CA SER A 101 -22.82 -0.50 -2.01
C SER A 101 -22.50 -1.56 -0.98
N HIS A 102 -21.64 -1.20 -0.04
CA HIS A 102 -21.31 -2.02 1.12
C HIS A 102 -21.53 -1.21 2.39
N ASP A 103 -22.14 -1.82 3.40
CA ASP A 103 -22.34 -1.23 4.72
C ASP A 103 -22.02 -2.28 5.77
N GLY A 104 -20.84 -2.20 6.35
CA GLY A 104 -20.34 -3.14 7.33
C GLY A 104 -19.54 -2.44 8.43
N THR A 105 -19.20 -3.23 9.45
CA THR A 105 -18.32 -2.83 10.55
C THR A 105 -17.53 -4.07 10.96
N TRP A 106 -16.27 -3.90 11.31
CA TRP A 106 -15.42 -4.98 11.78
C TRP A 106 -14.59 -4.55 12.99
N GLN A 107 -14.08 -5.51 13.75
CA GLN A 107 -13.27 -5.26 14.93
C GLN A 107 -11.83 -5.68 14.68
N PRO A 108 -10.86 -4.76 14.78
CA PRO A 108 -9.45 -5.13 14.73
C PRO A 108 -9.04 -5.87 16.01
N LEU A 109 -8.02 -6.72 15.93
CA LEU A 109 -7.47 -7.41 17.10
C LEU A 109 -6.83 -6.44 18.10
N TYR A 110 -6.33 -5.32 17.62
CA TYR A 110 -5.69 -4.26 18.39
C TYR A 110 -5.76 -2.93 17.65
N GLY A 111 -5.25 -1.87 18.25
CA GLY A 111 -5.17 -0.54 17.66
C GLY A 111 -6.03 0.48 18.40
N GLU A 112 -6.15 1.66 17.84
CA GLU A 112 -6.80 2.81 18.46
C GLU A 112 -8.34 2.73 18.43
N ARG A 113 -8.90 1.87 17.57
CA ARG A 113 -10.34 1.78 17.35
C ARG A 113 -10.86 0.42 17.75
N LYS A 114 -11.92 0.42 18.56
CA LYS A 114 -12.63 -0.81 18.92
C LYS A 114 -13.40 -1.38 17.72
N GLU A 115 -13.93 -0.50 16.88
CA GLU A 115 -14.71 -0.83 15.70
C GLU A 115 -14.31 0.06 14.55
N ILE A 116 -14.24 -0.51 13.36
CA ILE A 116 -13.93 0.21 12.12
C ILE A 116 -15.13 0.07 11.18
N PRO A 117 -15.76 1.18 10.77
CA PRO A 117 -16.80 1.15 9.75
C PRO A 117 -16.16 0.83 8.40
N ASP A 118 -16.81 -0.06 7.63
CA ASP A 118 -16.44 -0.41 6.27
C ASP A 118 -17.65 -0.11 5.38
N ARG A 119 -17.79 1.15 4.96
CA ARG A 119 -18.97 1.64 4.23
C ARG A 119 -18.56 2.40 2.99
N TYR A 120 -18.96 1.88 1.84
CA TYR A 120 -18.63 2.52 0.56
C TYR A 120 -19.71 2.28 -0.49
N ARG A 121 -19.68 3.11 -1.52
CA ARG A 121 -20.30 2.82 -2.81
C ARG A 121 -19.22 2.51 -3.80
N SER A 122 -19.50 1.57 -4.70
CA SER A 122 -18.53 1.17 -5.72
C SER A 122 -19.08 1.33 -7.12
N LEU A 123 -18.16 1.50 -8.06
CA LEU A 123 -18.40 1.52 -9.48
C LEU A 123 -17.32 0.65 -10.15
N GLN A 124 -17.74 -0.30 -10.98
CA GLN A 124 -16.86 -1.08 -11.83
C GLN A 124 -17.18 -0.77 -13.28
N ILE A 125 -16.21 -0.25 -14.02
CA ILE A 125 -16.33 0.13 -15.44
C ILE A 125 -15.52 -0.89 -16.23
N LYS A 126 -16.17 -1.55 -17.19
CA LYS A 126 -15.63 -2.71 -17.89
C LYS A 126 -15.24 -2.36 -19.31
N PHE A 127 -14.06 -2.79 -19.70
CA PHE A 127 -13.49 -2.54 -21.01
C PHE A 127 -12.99 -3.81 -21.67
N ARG A 128 -13.04 -3.79 -22.98
CA ARG A 128 -12.41 -4.76 -23.87
C ARG A 128 -11.36 -4.06 -24.72
N LYS A 129 -10.20 -4.68 -24.85
CA LYS A 129 -9.17 -4.34 -25.83
C LYS A 129 -9.18 -5.39 -26.93
N GLY A 130 -9.03 -4.94 -28.18
CA GLY A 130 -9.03 -5.82 -29.34
C GLY A 130 -10.43 -6.18 -29.85
N GLU A 131 -10.51 -7.30 -30.57
CA GLU A 131 -11.73 -7.77 -31.24
C GLU A 131 -12.78 -8.30 -30.26
N ALA A 132 -14.00 -8.48 -30.73
CA ALA A 132 -15.01 -9.18 -29.95
C ALA A 132 -14.65 -10.67 -29.83
N PRO A 133 -14.97 -11.32 -28.67
CA PRO A 133 -14.73 -12.75 -28.52
C PRO A 133 -15.38 -13.54 -29.65
N ALA A 134 -14.68 -14.57 -30.15
CA ALA A 134 -15.26 -15.47 -31.13
C ALA A 134 -16.51 -16.16 -30.53
N SER A 135 -17.56 -16.32 -31.32
CA SER A 135 -18.79 -16.98 -30.90
C SER A 135 -18.61 -18.49 -30.63
N GLU A 136 -17.52 -19.09 -31.12
CA GLU A 136 -17.16 -20.48 -30.91
C GLU A 136 -15.72 -20.63 -30.45
N VAL A 137 -15.51 -21.25 -29.30
CA VAL A 137 -14.19 -21.63 -28.80
C VAL A 137 -13.87 -23.04 -29.27
N THR A 138 -13.00 -23.16 -30.27
CA THR A 138 -12.56 -24.46 -30.81
C THR A 138 -11.33 -24.95 -30.06
N GLY A 139 -11.39 -26.13 -29.47
CA GLY A 139 -10.25 -26.76 -28.80
C GLY A 139 -9.93 -26.19 -27.41
N GLY A 140 -10.85 -25.47 -26.77
CA GLY A 140 -10.68 -24.95 -25.39
C GLY A 140 -9.87 -23.64 -25.30
N TYR A 141 -9.44 -23.07 -26.43
CA TYR A 141 -8.71 -21.81 -26.47
C TYR A 141 -9.43 -20.77 -27.32
N ASP A 142 -9.68 -19.61 -26.74
CA ASP A 142 -10.11 -18.43 -27.52
C ASP A 142 -8.88 -17.84 -28.22
N ARG A 143 -8.85 -17.96 -29.54
CA ARG A 143 -7.77 -17.41 -30.38
C ARG A 143 -8.01 -15.96 -30.79
N SER A 144 -9.11 -15.35 -30.36
CA SER A 144 -9.35 -13.93 -30.58
C SER A 144 -8.37 -13.11 -29.74
N ARG A 145 -7.91 -12.01 -30.27
CA ARG A 145 -7.08 -11.01 -29.56
C ARG A 145 -7.97 -10.17 -28.65
N THR A 146 -8.68 -10.83 -27.75
CA THR A 146 -9.63 -10.19 -26.86
C THR A 146 -9.07 -10.18 -25.44
N TYR A 147 -8.92 -8.98 -24.90
CA TYR A 147 -8.42 -8.75 -23.55
C TYR A 147 -9.42 -7.91 -22.77
N PHE A 148 -9.43 -8.06 -21.46
CA PHE A 148 -10.36 -7.35 -20.59
C PHE A 148 -9.61 -6.63 -19.49
N MET A 149 -10.06 -5.42 -19.19
CA MET A 149 -9.63 -4.63 -18.05
C MET A 149 -10.82 -3.87 -17.48
N ASN A 150 -10.95 -3.83 -16.17
CA ASN A 150 -11.95 -3.02 -15.50
C ASN A 150 -11.25 -1.95 -14.66
N VAL A 151 -11.90 -0.79 -14.53
CA VAL A 151 -11.54 0.21 -13.52
C VAL A 151 -12.53 0.03 -12.36
N GLU A 152 -12.01 -0.34 -11.20
CA GLU A 152 -12.80 -0.46 -9.97
C GLU A 152 -12.59 0.77 -9.11
N VAL A 153 -13.68 1.36 -8.62
CA VAL A 153 -13.68 2.54 -7.75
C VAL A 153 -14.48 2.23 -6.50
N ARG A 154 -13.95 2.60 -5.33
CA ARG A 154 -14.68 2.62 -4.05
C ARG A 154 -14.65 4.02 -3.46
N ALA A 155 -15.82 4.57 -3.19
CA ALA A 155 -15.97 5.87 -2.56
C ALA A 155 -16.46 5.68 -1.12
N TYR A 156 -15.56 5.91 -0.17
CA TYR A 156 -15.78 5.92 1.27
C TYR A 156 -16.01 7.36 1.76
N ASN A 157 -16.53 7.54 2.97
CA ASN A 157 -16.57 8.86 3.61
C ASN A 157 -15.15 9.37 3.97
N GLU A 158 -14.20 8.46 4.09
CA GLU A 158 -12.80 8.70 4.43
C GLU A 158 -11.92 9.05 3.22
N GLY A 159 -12.37 8.68 2.02
CA GLY A 159 -11.60 8.89 0.79
C GLY A 159 -12.14 8.08 -0.38
N VAL A 160 -11.47 8.19 -1.51
CA VAL A 160 -11.76 7.41 -2.71
C VAL A 160 -10.55 6.57 -3.06
N ALA A 161 -10.79 5.32 -3.46
CA ALA A 161 -9.75 4.44 -3.99
C ALA A 161 -10.18 3.85 -5.31
N PHE A 162 -9.23 3.65 -6.22
CA PHE A 162 -9.45 2.95 -7.49
C PHE A 162 -8.27 2.06 -7.84
N ARG A 163 -8.53 1.05 -8.68
CA ARG A 163 -7.52 0.11 -9.18
C ARG A 163 -7.91 -0.43 -10.54
N TYR A 164 -6.98 -1.11 -11.19
CA TYR A 164 -7.26 -1.92 -12.36
C TYR A 164 -7.50 -3.38 -11.96
N HIS A 165 -8.54 -3.96 -12.52
CA HIS A 165 -8.89 -5.36 -12.37
C HIS A 165 -8.83 -6.04 -13.73
N PHE A 166 -8.06 -7.09 -13.84
CA PHE A 166 -7.96 -7.93 -15.02
C PHE A 166 -8.77 -9.21 -14.74
N PRO A 167 -9.98 -9.37 -15.32
CA PRO A 167 -10.83 -10.49 -15.01
C PRO A 167 -10.28 -11.80 -15.59
N ALA A 168 -10.78 -12.93 -15.07
CA ALA A 168 -10.49 -14.23 -15.63
C ALA A 168 -11.00 -14.30 -17.08
N THR A 169 -10.15 -14.81 -17.96
CA THR A 169 -10.48 -15.09 -19.36
C THR A 169 -10.27 -16.56 -19.65
N SER A 170 -10.88 -17.06 -20.76
CA SER A 170 -10.72 -18.46 -21.18
C SER A 170 -9.25 -18.84 -21.47
N ASN A 171 -8.39 -17.87 -21.69
CA ASN A 171 -7.01 -18.07 -22.12
C ASN A 171 -5.97 -17.99 -20.99
N GLY A 172 -6.35 -17.64 -19.75
CA GLY A 172 -5.43 -17.58 -18.61
C GLY A 172 -4.17 -16.75 -18.93
N LEU A 173 -4.33 -15.43 -19.09
CA LEU A 173 -3.28 -14.60 -19.63
C LEU A 173 -2.21 -14.25 -18.61
N PHE A 174 -0.97 -14.32 -19.07
CA PHE A 174 0.19 -13.69 -18.43
C PHE A 174 0.37 -12.29 -19.02
N LEU A 175 0.35 -11.28 -18.18
CA LEU A 175 0.53 -9.89 -18.58
C LEU A 175 1.79 -9.33 -17.90
N HIS A 176 2.62 -8.65 -18.69
CA HIS A 176 3.81 -7.95 -18.22
C HIS A 176 3.52 -6.46 -18.22
N ILE A 177 3.15 -5.89 -17.05
CA ILE A 177 2.85 -4.47 -16.89
C ILE A 177 4.18 -3.72 -16.80
N THR A 178 4.44 -2.85 -17.77
CA THR A 178 5.70 -2.09 -17.87
C THR A 178 5.58 -0.68 -17.30
N ASP A 179 4.38 -0.09 -17.32
CA ASP A 179 4.13 1.22 -16.73
C ASP A 179 2.65 1.39 -16.34
N GLU A 180 2.40 2.18 -15.34
CA GLU A 180 1.07 2.61 -14.94
C GLU A 180 0.91 4.10 -15.27
N LEU A 181 0.02 4.39 -16.22
CA LEU A 181 -0.18 5.73 -16.78
C LEU A 181 -1.16 6.58 -15.96
N THR A 182 -1.44 6.17 -14.73
CA THR A 182 -2.36 6.84 -13.81
C THR A 182 -1.85 8.22 -13.43
N GLU A 183 -2.63 9.23 -13.69
CA GLU A 183 -2.33 10.62 -13.38
C GLU A 183 -3.17 11.18 -12.24
N PHE A 184 -2.65 12.24 -11.62
CA PHE A 184 -3.31 13.04 -10.60
C PHE A 184 -3.02 14.52 -10.90
N ALA A 185 -3.88 15.15 -11.70
CA ALA A 185 -3.76 16.56 -12.03
C ALA A 185 -4.29 17.42 -10.87
N MET A 186 -3.40 18.08 -10.18
CA MET A 186 -3.72 18.86 -8.98
C MET A 186 -4.07 20.31 -9.35
N PRO A 187 -4.89 21.00 -8.54
CA PRO A 187 -5.14 22.43 -8.70
C PRO A 187 -3.85 23.26 -8.63
N GLU A 188 -3.83 24.39 -9.30
CA GLU A 188 -2.71 25.36 -9.25
C GLU A 188 -2.43 25.84 -7.83
N GLY A 189 -1.17 26.15 -7.54
CA GLY A 189 -0.73 26.59 -6.22
C GLY A 189 -0.68 25.45 -5.17
N THR A 190 -0.74 24.19 -5.60
CA THR A 190 -0.59 23.05 -4.71
C THR A 190 0.84 22.96 -4.20
N MET A 191 0.98 22.84 -2.86
CA MET A 191 2.24 22.58 -2.16
C MET A 191 2.24 21.14 -1.66
N ALA A 192 3.35 20.41 -1.83
CA ALA A 192 3.47 19.01 -1.43
C ALA A 192 4.58 18.82 -0.39
N TRP A 193 4.32 17.96 0.60
CA TRP A 193 5.36 17.46 1.50
C TRP A 193 6.15 16.37 0.80
N HIS A 194 7.15 16.79 0.04
CA HIS A 194 8.01 15.95 -0.77
C HIS A 194 9.00 15.17 0.08
N GLU A 195 9.14 13.87 -0.22
CA GLU A 195 10.04 12.95 0.45
C GLU A 195 10.64 11.99 -0.61
N PRO A 196 11.90 12.19 -1.06
CA PRO A 196 12.45 11.48 -2.22
C PRO A 196 12.70 9.98 -1.99
N TRP A 197 12.91 9.55 -0.75
CA TRP A 197 13.00 8.14 -0.34
C TRP A 197 12.45 7.96 1.07
N ALA A 198 12.11 6.75 1.45
CA ALA A 198 11.30 6.46 2.63
C ALA A 198 11.88 6.91 3.99
N GLN A 199 13.17 7.18 4.06
CA GLN A 199 13.86 7.68 5.25
C GLN A 199 14.45 9.08 5.02
N ALA A 200 13.97 9.80 4.00
CA ALA A 200 14.42 11.15 3.70
C ALA A 200 13.81 12.21 4.64
N PRO A 201 14.43 13.35 4.78
CA PRO A 201 13.76 14.51 5.32
C PRO A 201 12.58 14.95 4.45
N VAL A 202 11.47 15.29 5.09
CA VAL A 202 10.29 15.82 4.40
C VAL A 202 10.40 17.33 4.21
N SER A 203 10.19 17.79 2.98
CA SER A 203 10.24 19.22 2.60
C SER A 203 8.93 19.67 1.98
N LEU A 204 8.42 20.85 2.38
CA LEU A 204 7.25 21.44 1.75
C LEU A 204 7.68 22.23 0.51
N LEU A 205 7.35 21.73 -0.66
CA LEU A 205 7.72 22.30 -1.96
C LEU A 205 6.48 22.60 -2.81
N PRO A 206 6.52 23.62 -3.70
CA PRO A 206 5.50 23.74 -4.72
C PRO A 206 5.53 22.49 -5.61
N LEU A 207 4.35 22.05 -6.07
CA LEU A 207 4.26 20.89 -6.92
C LEU A 207 4.98 21.10 -8.26
N GLU A 208 5.04 22.34 -8.71
CA GLU A 208 5.79 22.72 -9.88
C GLU A 208 7.30 22.63 -9.64
N GLY A 209 8.01 22.01 -10.57
CA GLY A 209 9.47 22.12 -10.63
C GLY A 209 10.25 21.27 -9.63
N TRP A 210 9.65 20.31 -8.95
CA TRP A 210 10.48 19.32 -8.28
C TRP A 210 11.04 18.31 -9.29
N GLU A 211 12.19 17.77 -9.00
CA GLU A 211 12.80 16.71 -9.80
C GLU A 211 12.73 15.38 -9.06
N GLY A 212 12.66 14.28 -9.84
CA GLY A 212 12.64 12.93 -9.29
C GLY A 212 11.27 12.51 -8.76
N GLU A 213 11.28 11.68 -7.74
CA GLU A 213 10.11 11.00 -7.20
C GLU A 213 9.85 11.40 -5.76
N SER A 214 8.61 11.26 -5.33
CA SER A 214 8.23 11.39 -3.93
C SER A 214 7.55 10.12 -3.41
N GLU A 215 7.87 9.76 -2.18
CA GLU A 215 7.25 8.63 -1.48
C GLU A 215 5.77 8.87 -1.20
N ARG A 216 5.09 7.78 -0.92
CA ARG A 216 3.71 7.70 -0.47
C ARG A 216 3.61 7.38 1.03
N PRO A 217 2.61 7.87 1.76
CA PRO A 217 1.58 8.82 1.31
C PRO A 217 2.17 10.19 0.99
N LEU A 218 1.73 10.78 -0.11
CA LEU A 218 2.11 12.13 -0.50
C LEU A 218 1.01 13.09 -0.07
N THR A 219 1.27 13.85 0.98
CA THR A 219 0.33 14.84 1.49
C THR A 219 0.58 16.20 0.85
N MET A 220 -0.49 16.88 0.48
CA MET A 220 -0.46 18.14 -0.25
C MET A 220 -1.44 19.13 0.35
N LYS A 221 -1.08 20.42 0.31
CA LYS A 221 -1.96 21.54 0.64
C LYS A 221 -2.38 22.23 -0.66
N LEU A 222 -3.68 22.21 -0.93
CA LEU A 222 -4.24 22.86 -2.11
C LEU A 222 -4.44 24.36 -1.90
N GLY A 223 -4.39 25.14 -2.99
CA GLY A 223 -4.64 26.59 -2.95
C GLY A 223 -6.04 26.99 -2.42
N ASN A 224 -7.01 26.06 -2.48
CA ASN A 224 -8.37 26.25 -1.95
C ASN A 224 -8.52 25.94 -0.45
N GLY A 225 -7.42 25.67 0.27
CA GLY A 225 -7.35 25.42 1.70
C GLY A 225 -7.56 23.99 2.14
N LEU A 226 -7.88 23.06 1.23
CA LEU A 226 -7.98 21.64 1.53
C LEU A 226 -6.60 20.98 1.62
N THR A 227 -6.52 19.94 2.44
CA THR A 227 -5.37 19.03 2.47
C THR A 227 -5.77 17.71 1.79
N VAL A 228 -4.92 17.22 0.90
CA VAL A 228 -5.12 15.96 0.15
C VAL A 228 -3.95 15.04 0.40
N SER A 229 -4.19 13.74 0.51
CA SER A 229 -3.14 12.72 0.57
C SER A 229 -3.37 11.68 -0.52
N LEU A 230 -2.33 11.39 -1.29
CA LEU A 230 -2.28 10.30 -2.26
C LEU A 230 -1.51 9.13 -1.67
N GLY A 231 -2.04 7.92 -1.82
CA GLY A 231 -1.41 6.74 -1.26
C GLY A 231 -1.66 5.46 -2.05
N GLU A 232 -1.17 4.35 -1.50
CA GLU A 232 -1.29 3.01 -2.06
C GLU A 232 -1.72 2.03 -0.99
N ALA A 233 -2.73 1.19 -1.28
CA ALA A 233 -3.17 0.14 -0.37
C ALA A 233 -3.17 -1.24 -1.06
N ARG A 234 -3.03 -2.31 -0.26
CA ARG A 234 -3.00 -3.70 -0.72
C ARG A 234 -1.87 -3.98 -1.72
N MET A 235 -0.67 -3.52 -1.45
CA MET A 235 0.53 -3.84 -2.23
C MET A 235 1.15 -5.13 -1.68
N VAL A 236 0.71 -6.30 -2.20
CA VAL A 236 1.05 -7.63 -1.67
C VAL A 236 1.86 -8.50 -2.64
N ASP A 237 1.61 -8.36 -3.93
CA ASP A 237 2.20 -9.17 -5.02
C ASP A 237 2.46 -8.33 -6.27
N TYR A 238 2.72 -7.06 -6.08
CA TYR A 238 2.96 -6.06 -7.10
C TYR A 238 4.26 -5.30 -6.82
N VAL A 239 4.57 -4.32 -7.64
CA VAL A 239 5.70 -3.40 -7.44
C VAL A 239 5.29 -2.17 -6.64
N ARG A 240 6.18 -1.65 -5.82
CA ARG A 240 5.99 -0.37 -5.13
C ARG A 240 5.89 0.77 -6.14
N THR A 241 4.99 1.71 -5.91
CA THR A 241 4.93 2.94 -6.68
C THR A 241 5.30 4.15 -5.84
N LYS A 242 5.81 5.18 -6.50
CA LYS A 242 6.02 6.54 -6.02
C LYS A 242 5.22 7.51 -6.88
N PHE A 243 5.39 8.79 -6.66
CA PHE A 243 4.81 9.85 -7.49
C PHE A 243 5.92 10.69 -8.11
N ALA A 244 5.83 10.91 -9.42
CA ALA A 244 6.68 11.82 -10.17
C ALA A 244 5.82 12.84 -10.93
N LEU A 245 6.39 13.96 -11.34
CA LEU A 245 5.70 14.88 -12.26
C LEU A 245 5.51 14.20 -13.62
N ALA A 246 4.30 14.30 -14.18
CA ALA A 246 4.01 13.80 -15.52
C ALA A 246 4.76 14.66 -16.56
N PRO A 247 5.49 14.04 -17.51
CA PRO A 247 6.26 14.79 -18.49
C PRO A 247 5.42 15.79 -19.28
N GLY A 248 5.85 17.06 -19.30
CA GLY A 248 5.19 18.12 -20.06
C GLY A 248 3.83 18.59 -19.51
N LYS A 249 3.39 18.12 -18.35
CA LYS A 249 2.12 18.52 -17.71
C LYS A 249 2.41 19.20 -16.38
N ALA A 250 2.23 20.51 -16.31
CA ALA A 250 2.33 21.25 -15.06
C ALA A 250 1.27 20.76 -14.06
N HIS A 251 1.60 20.75 -12.77
CA HIS A 251 0.73 20.35 -11.65
C HIS A 251 0.16 18.92 -11.74
N THR A 252 0.67 18.07 -12.62
CA THR A 252 0.17 16.72 -12.78
C THR A 252 1.20 15.74 -12.27
N LEU A 253 0.82 14.96 -11.27
CA LEU A 253 1.56 13.79 -10.81
C LEU A 253 1.18 12.58 -11.63
N LYS A 254 2.09 11.64 -11.74
CA LYS A 254 1.91 10.31 -12.31
C LYS A 254 2.44 9.28 -11.32
N THR A 255 1.82 8.10 -11.28
CA THR A 255 2.44 6.93 -10.65
C THR A 255 3.76 6.61 -11.33
N SER A 256 4.78 6.31 -10.53
CA SER A 256 6.08 5.84 -10.97
C SER A 256 6.32 4.46 -10.38
N MET A 257 6.31 3.43 -11.22
CA MET A 257 6.57 2.06 -10.81
C MET A 257 8.05 1.85 -10.55
N TYR A 258 8.39 1.10 -9.48
CA TYR A 258 9.78 0.76 -9.18
C TYR A 258 10.39 -0.12 -10.26
N ASP A 259 9.60 -1.04 -10.82
CA ASP A 259 9.98 -2.04 -11.82
C ASP A 259 8.73 -2.48 -12.58
N CYS A 260 8.85 -3.39 -13.53
CA CYS A 260 7.71 -4.04 -14.17
C CYS A 260 7.04 -5.05 -13.22
N ALA A 261 5.77 -5.37 -13.51
CA ALA A 261 5.03 -6.39 -12.77
C ALA A 261 4.51 -7.49 -13.69
N ASP A 262 4.81 -8.75 -13.34
CA ASP A 262 4.25 -9.92 -14.00
C ASP A 262 2.98 -10.36 -13.27
N ILE A 263 1.87 -10.46 -13.98
CA ILE A 263 0.60 -10.88 -13.41
C ILE A 263 -0.04 -12.01 -14.21
N ILE A 264 -0.86 -12.79 -13.50
CA ILE A 264 -1.68 -13.85 -14.11
C ILE A 264 -3.13 -13.53 -13.80
N THR A 265 -3.99 -13.48 -14.82
CA THR A 265 -5.41 -13.18 -14.64
C THR A 265 -6.17 -14.37 -14.01
N PRO A 266 -7.16 -14.14 -13.12
CA PRO A 266 -7.65 -12.82 -12.68
C PRO A 266 -6.68 -12.11 -11.74
N TYR A 267 -6.55 -10.81 -11.85
CA TYR A 267 -5.61 -10.05 -11.03
C TYR A 267 -6.14 -8.65 -10.69
N ASP A 268 -5.79 -8.18 -9.50
CA ASP A 268 -6.10 -6.84 -9.00
C ASP A 268 -4.82 -6.08 -8.71
N THR A 269 -4.62 -4.92 -9.33
CA THR A 269 -3.52 -4.03 -8.93
C THR A 269 -3.76 -3.46 -7.52
N PRO A 270 -2.73 -2.94 -6.85
CA PRO A 270 -2.93 -2.17 -5.62
C PRO A 270 -3.88 -0.99 -5.83
N TRP A 271 -4.59 -0.60 -4.76
CA TRP A 271 -5.46 0.56 -4.77
C TRP A 271 -4.64 1.86 -4.77
N ARG A 272 -5.03 2.80 -5.62
CA ARG A 272 -4.63 4.21 -5.55
C ARG A 272 -5.62 4.93 -4.66
N VAL A 273 -5.13 5.47 -3.54
CA VAL A 273 -5.96 6.05 -2.47
C VAL A 273 -5.85 7.57 -2.52
N ILE A 274 -6.99 8.26 -2.48
CA ILE A 274 -7.07 9.72 -2.43
C ILE A 274 -7.92 10.09 -1.22
N MET A 275 -7.33 10.80 -0.26
CA MET A 275 -8.01 11.32 0.92
C MET A 275 -8.00 12.85 0.86
N ALA A 276 -9.05 13.48 1.38
CA ALA A 276 -9.12 14.94 1.49
C ALA A 276 -9.74 15.37 2.81
N ALA A 277 -9.29 16.50 3.34
CA ALA A 277 -9.80 17.06 4.58
C ALA A 277 -9.68 18.58 4.59
N GLU A 278 -10.55 19.25 5.35
CA GLU A 278 -10.46 20.68 5.65
C GLU A 278 -9.36 20.96 6.66
N ARG A 279 -9.13 20.06 7.60
CA ARG A 279 -8.03 20.14 8.59
C ARG A 279 -7.18 18.88 8.46
N PRO A 280 -5.84 19.01 8.46
CA PRO A 280 -4.94 17.85 8.33
C PRO A 280 -5.21 16.73 9.36
N VAL A 281 -5.65 17.08 10.58
CA VAL A 281 -5.97 16.12 11.64
C VAL A 281 -7.11 15.16 11.26
N ASP A 282 -8.02 15.59 10.39
CA ASP A 282 -9.14 14.76 9.94
C ASP A 282 -8.64 13.62 9.01
N LEU A 283 -7.48 13.79 8.34
CA LEU A 283 -6.83 12.69 7.60
C LEU A 283 -6.41 11.56 8.53
N ILE A 284 -5.88 11.89 9.72
CA ILE A 284 -5.48 10.89 10.73
C ILE A 284 -6.73 10.12 11.21
N ALA A 285 -7.85 10.83 11.44
CA ALA A 285 -9.11 10.20 11.84
C ALA A 285 -9.66 9.23 10.79
N HIS A 286 -9.30 9.40 9.52
CA HIS A 286 -9.78 8.65 8.36
C HIS A 286 -8.79 7.60 7.82
N ASN A 287 -7.62 7.46 8.42
CA ASN A 287 -6.53 6.62 7.92
C ASN A 287 -6.86 5.12 7.84
N PHE A 288 -7.90 4.66 8.51
CA PHE A 288 -8.35 3.27 8.46
C PHE A 288 -8.89 2.84 7.08
N ILE A 289 -9.06 3.76 6.13
CA ILE A 289 -9.35 3.42 4.73
C ILE A 289 -8.29 2.46 4.17
N TYR A 290 -7.02 2.60 4.55
CA TYR A 290 -5.97 1.68 4.13
C TYR A 290 -6.23 0.25 4.60
N LEU A 291 -6.76 0.08 5.81
CA LEU A 291 -7.16 -1.23 6.32
C LEU A 291 -8.37 -1.77 5.54
N ASN A 292 -9.39 -0.95 5.32
CA ASN A 292 -10.63 -1.35 4.63
C ASN A 292 -10.40 -1.82 3.18
N LEU A 293 -9.33 -1.36 2.55
CA LEU A 293 -8.93 -1.75 1.19
C LEU A 293 -8.15 -3.06 1.12
N ASN A 294 -7.93 -3.72 2.26
CA ASN A 294 -7.28 -5.03 2.35
C ASN A 294 -8.29 -6.13 2.74
N GLU A 295 -7.92 -7.37 2.48
CA GLU A 295 -8.73 -8.53 2.82
C GLU A 295 -8.87 -8.67 4.35
N PRO A 296 -9.97 -9.28 4.83
CA PRO A 296 -10.10 -9.63 6.23
C PRO A 296 -8.95 -10.51 6.73
N ASN A 297 -8.78 -10.58 8.05
CA ASN A 297 -7.81 -11.45 8.69
C ASN A 297 -7.94 -12.90 8.21
N VAL A 298 -6.83 -13.46 7.71
CA VAL A 298 -6.78 -14.83 7.18
C VAL A 298 -6.26 -15.85 8.19
N LEU A 299 -5.76 -15.39 9.34
CA LEU A 299 -5.25 -16.29 10.38
C LEU A 299 -6.40 -16.99 11.11
N GLN A 300 -6.19 -18.24 11.45
CA GLN A 300 -7.16 -19.06 12.13
C GLN A 300 -6.70 -19.49 13.53
N GLY A 301 -7.62 -19.90 14.39
CA GLY A 301 -7.33 -20.43 15.71
C GLY A 301 -7.15 -19.35 16.78
N ASP A 302 -6.35 -19.68 17.81
CA ASP A 302 -6.06 -18.74 18.91
C ASP A 302 -5.03 -17.70 18.45
N LEU A 303 -5.43 -16.44 18.46
CA LEU A 303 -4.61 -15.29 18.08
C LEU A 303 -4.13 -14.48 19.28
N SER A 304 -4.29 -14.99 20.50
CA SER A 304 -3.90 -14.30 21.75
C SER A 304 -2.40 -14.03 21.87
N TRP A 305 -1.58 -14.68 21.04
CA TRP A 305 -0.15 -14.43 20.93
C TRP A 305 0.20 -13.13 20.20
N ILE A 306 -0.72 -12.55 19.42
CA ILE A 306 -0.56 -11.25 18.76
C ILE A 306 -0.83 -10.16 19.80
N ARG A 307 0.24 -9.57 20.31
CA ARG A 307 0.15 -8.55 21.36
C ARG A 307 0.96 -7.33 20.98
N PRO A 308 0.33 -6.20 20.69
CA PRO A 308 1.05 -4.94 20.55
C PRO A 308 1.69 -4.54 21.88
N GLY A 309 2.78 -3.79 21.81
CA GLY A 309 3.46 -3.34 23.01
C GLY A 309 4.69 -2.50 22.70
N LYS A 310 5.28 -1.94 23.76
CA LYS A 310 6.51 -1.15 23.68
C LYS A 310 7.71 -2.05 23.88
N THR A 311 8.72 -1.85 23.06
CA THR A 311 9.95 -2.65 23.03
C THR A 311 11.13 -1.79 23.51
N PHE A 312 11.95 -2.34 24.39
CA PHE A 312 13.20 -1.72 24.83
C PHE A 312 14.40 -2.42 24.17
N ARG A 313 15.24 -1.64 23.47
CA ARG A 313 16.46 -2.17 22.86
C ARG A 313 17.51 -2.45 23.91
N SER A 314 17.94 -3.70 24.00
CA SER A 314 18.96 -4.18 24.92
C SER A 314 20.37 -4.06 24.34
N GLY A 315 21.39 -4.03 25.23
CA GLY A 315 22.74 -4.39 24.85
C GLY A 315 22.87 -5.90 24.53
N LEU A 316 23.97 -6.29 23.91
CA LEU A 316 24.22 -7.65 23.40
C LEU A 316 25.19 -8.45 24.32
N SER A 317 24.93 -8.45 25.62
CA SER A 317 25.54 -9.36 26.58
C SER A 317 24.47 -9.94 27.50
N GLN A 318 24.74 -11.11 28.10
CA GLN A 318 23.80 -11.76 29.02
C GLN A 318 23.38 -10.82 30.16
N LYS A 319 24.35 -10.12 30.75
CA LYS A 319 24.11 -9.18 31.86
C LYS A 319 23.21 -8.02 31.42
N GLU A 320 23.44 -7.42 30.26
CA GLU A 320 22.65 -6.29 29.77
C GLU A 320 21.24 -6.74 29.39
N ALA A 321 21.09 -7.92 28.78
CA ALA A 321 19.79 -8.46 28.40
C ALA A 321 18.92 -8.76 29.63
N LEU A 322 19.47 -9.37 30.67
CA LEU A 322 18.73 -9.60 31.91
C LEU A 322 18.34 -8.28 32.60
N ALA A 323 19.25 -7.30 32.64
CA ALA A 323 18.94 -5.97 33.16
C ALA A 323 17.87 -5.24 32.35
N ALA A 324 17.85 -5.43 31.03
CA ALA A 324 16.81 -4.88 30.14
C ALA A 324 15.44 -5.54 30.42
N VAL A 325 15.40 -6.83 30.69
CA VAL A 325 14.17 -7.52 31.11
C VAL A 325 13.63 -6.93 32.43
N ASP A 326 14.51 -6.72 33.45
CA ASP A 326 14.14 -6.11 34.72
C ASP A 326 13.60 -4.70 34.54
N PHE A 327 14.30 -3.88 33.75
CA PHE A 327 13.88 -2.53 33.42
C PHE A 327 12.52 -2.52 32.69
N ALA A 328 12.34 -3.38 31.69
CA ALA A 328 11.09 -3.48 30.96
C ALA A 328 9.92 -3.84 31.91
N ALA A 329 10.11 -4.80 32.77
CA ALA A 329 9.10 -5.22 33.76
C ALA A 329 8.77 -4.09 34.76
N GLU A 330 9.79 -3.40 35.26
CA GLU A 330 9.61 -2.27 36.22
C GLU A 330 8.85 -1.09 35.55
N ARG A 331 9.10 -0.84 34.25
CA ARG A 331 8.52 0.28 33.53
C ARG A 331 7.22 -0.06 32.78
N GLY A 332 6.73 -1.28 32.90
CA GLY A 332 5.50 -1.72 32.23
C GLY A 332 5.61 -1.82 30.71
N LEU A 333 6.83 -2.05 30.20
CA LEU A 333 7.06 -2.38 28.79
C LEU A 333 6.75 -3.85 28.55
N GLN A 334 6.46 -4.23 27.32
CA GLN A 334 6.05 -5.59 26.98
C GLN A 334 7.20 -6.44 26.44
N TYR A 335 8.21 -5.78 25.87
CA TYR A 335 9.26 -6.50 25.14
C TYR A 335 10.65 -5.91 25.39
N ILE A 336 11.65 -6.77 25.23
CA ILE A 336 13.02 -6.36 24.93
C ILE A 336 13.39 -6.79 23.51
N HIS A 337 14.36 -6.11 22.92
CA HIS A 337 14.86 -6.40 21.58
C HIS A 337 16.38 -6.56 21.58
N LEU A 338 16.85 -7.71 21.12
CA LEU A 338 18.24 -7.97 20.79
C LEU A 338 18.45 -7.62 19.31
N ASP A 339 19.01 -6.45 19.08
CA ASP A 339 19.18 -5.87 17.75
C ASP A 339 20.40 -6.47 17.02
N ALA A 340 20.75 -5.94 15.83
CA ALA A 340 21.80 -6.40 14.94
C ALA A 340 23.12 -6.74 15.68
N GLY A 341 23.81 -7.80 15.25
CA GLY A 341 25.12 -8.21 15.76
C GLY A 341 25.10 -9.37 16.76
N TRP A 342 23.96 -9.89 17.17
CA TRP A 342 23.89 -11.02 18.14
C TRP A 342 24.39 -12.35 17.54
N TYR A 343 24.20 -12.58 16.23
CA TYR A 343 24.72 -13.77 15.52
C TYR A 343 25.97 -13.49 14.66
N GLY A 344 26.57 -12.30 14.84
CA GLY A 344 27.82 -11.88 14.18
C GLY A 344 27.59 -10.99 12.98
N PRO A 345 28.51 -10.99 12.00
CA PRO A 345 28.48 -10.07 10.87
C PRO A 345 27.39 -10.50 9.86
N GLU A 346 26.21 -9.88 9.93
CA GLU A 346 25.01 -10.28 9.20
C GLU A 346 25.17 -10.29 7.67
N MET A 347 26.06 -9.43 7.14
CA MET A 347 26.27 -9.25 5.70
C MET A 347 27.30 -10.23 5.11
N LYS A 348 27.90 -11.11 5.90
CA LYS A 348 28.88 -12.08 5.42
C LYS A 348 28.23 -13.40 5.00
N MET A 349 28.93 -14.14 4.14
CA MET A 349 28.44 -15.42 3.60
C MET A 349 28.27 -16.50 4.67
N GLU A 350 29.13 -16.51 5.66
CA GLU A 350 29.14 -17.42 6.80
C GLU A 350 28.17 -17.07 7.92
N SER A 351 27.43 -15.97 7.75
CA SER A 351 26.44 -15.51 8.74
C SER A 351 25.36 -16.59 8.97
N ASP A 352 25.15 -16.97 10.21
CA ASP A 352 24.20 -18.01 10.62
C ASP A 352 23.36 -17.56 11.82
N ALA A 353 22.11 -17.16 11.56
CA ALA A 353 21.19 -16.72 12.59
C ALA A 353 20.54 -17.89 13.39
N THR A 354 20.93 -19.14 13.13
CA THR A 354 20.56 -20.28 13.98
C THR A 354 21.45 -20.42 15.22
N ARG A 355 22.51 -19.61 15.34
CA ARG A 355 23.46 -19.66 16.45
C ARG A 355 23.91 -18.27 16.86
N ILE A 356 24.24 -18.14 18.12
CA ILE A 356 24.80 -16.92 18.69
C ILE A 356 26.28 -16.83 18.26
N SER A 357 26.76 -15.62 17.99
CA SER A 357 28.17 -15.40 17.72
C SER A 357 29.06 -15.81 18.89
N GLU A 358 30.16 -16.53 18.63
CA GLU A 358 31.14 -16.89 19.64
C GLU A 358 31.75 -15.69 20.38
N SER A 359 31.72 -14.51 19.77
CA SER A 359 32.18 -13.26 20.38
C SER A 359 31.17 -12.63 21.35
N LYS A 360 29.99 -13.23 21.52
CA LYS A 360 28.93 -12.72 22.39
C LYS A 360 28.72 -13.61 23.59
N ASP A 361 28.67 -13.00 24.76
CA ASP A 361 28.22 -13.63 25.99
C ASP A 361 26.69 -13.54 26.05
N LEU A 362 26.00 -14.45 25.37
CA LEU A 362 24.54 -14.50 25.27
C LEU A 362 24.05 -15.95 25.32
N ASP A 363 23.02 -16.20 26.10
CA ASP A 363 22.17 -17.38 26.02
C ASP A 363 20.73 -16.91 25.83
N ILE A 364 20.28 -16.89 24.55
CA ILE A 364 18.96 -16.35 24.18
C ILE A 364 17.85 -17.18 24.83
N LYS A 365 18.00 -18.52 24.90
CA LYS A 365 16.99 -19.38 25.54
C LYS A 365 16.84 -19.04 27.04
N ALA A 366 17.94 -18.89 27.76
CA ALA A 366 17.91 -18.51 29.15
C ALA A 366 17.33 -17.09 29.35
N ILE A 367 17.61 -16.15 28.45
CA ILE A 367 17.01 -14.81 28.48
C ILE A 367 15.49 -14.91 28.28
N CYS A 368 15.00 -15.68 27.31
CA CYS A 368 13.58 -15.88 27.07
C CYS A 368 12.87 -16.55 28.26
N ASP A 369 13.49 -17.55 28.87
CA ASP A 369 12.95 -18.22 30.07
C ASP A 369 12.81 -17.22 31.22
N TYR A 370 13.85 -16.44 31.49
CA TYR A 370 13.82 -15.40 32.51
C TYR A 370 12.77 -14.32 32.22
N ALA A 371 12.75 -13.80 31.00
CA ALA A 371 11.79 -12.79 30.55
C ALA A 371 10.34 -13.28 30.72
N SER A 372 10.07 -14.54 30.40
CA SER A 372 8.77 -15.18 30.55
C SER A 372 8.28 -15.15 32.02
N THR A 373 9.19 -15.35 33.03
CA THR A 373 8.83 -15.28 34.43
C THR A 373 8.34 -13.89 34.85
N LYS A 374 8.67 -12.85 34.10
CA LYS A 374 8.29 -11.46 34.31
C LYS A 374 7.22 -10.94 33.36
N GLY A 375 6.69 -11.81 32.47
CA GLY A 375 5.70 -11.44 31.48
C GLY A 375 6.27 -10.60 30.31
N ILE A 376 7.59 -10.59 30.12
CA ILE A 376 8.29 -9.85 29.08
C ILE A 376 8.58 -10.80 27.90
N GLY A 377 8.29 -10.34 26.68
CA GLY A 377 8.66 -11.04 25.45
C GLY A 377 10.03 -10.60 24.93
N VAL A 378 10.64 -11.45 24.10
CA VAL A 378 11.93 -11.18 23.46
C VAL A 378 11.75 -11.11 21.96
N TRP A 379 12.29 -10.06 21.35
CA TRP A 379 12.39 -9.88 19.88
C TRP A 379 13.84 -10.00 19.44
N LEU A 380 14.04 -10.54 18.23
CA LEU A 380 15.35 -10.65 17.58
C LEU A 380 15.37 -9.87 16.29
N TYR A 381 16.48 -9.19 16.02
CA TYR A 381 16.81 -8.73 14.68
C TYR A 381 17.32 -9.89 13.83
N VAL A 382 16.85 -10.00 12.60
CA VAL A 382 17.39 -10.91 11.59
C VAL A 382 17.47 -10.21 10.24
N ASN A 383 18.66 -10.21 9.65
CA ASN A 383 18.90 -9.64 8.32
C ASN A 383 18.17 -10.46 7.24
N GLN A 384 17.60 -9.79 6.24
CA GLN A 384 16.92 -10.46 5.12
C GLN A 384 17.75 -11.58 4.50
N ARG A 385 19.07 -11.41 4.40
CA ARG A 385 19.95 -12.43 3.86
C ARG A 385 19.87 -13.75 4.64
N ALA A 386 19.92 -13.68 5.97
CA ALA A 386 19.77 -14.87 6.81
C ALA A 386 18.34 -15.43 6.71
N LEU A 387 17.31 -14.58 6.68
CA LEU A 387 15.93 -15.01 6.49
C LEU A 387 15.75 -15.78 5.18
N VAL A 388 16.22 -15.24 4.05
CA VAL A 388 16.12 -15.91 2.73
C VAL A 388 16.74 -17.30 2.74
N GLN A 389 17.88 -17.49 3.41
CA GLN A 389 18.63 -18.73 3.40
C GLN A 389 18.18 -19.73 4.48
N GLN A 390 17.61 -19.25 5.57
CA GLN A 390 17.51 -20.02 6.81
C GLN A 390 16.12 -20.04 7.45
N ILE A 391 15.11 -19.34 6.91
CA ILE A 391 13.82 -19.14 7.55
C ILE A 391 13.17 -20.43 8.04
N ASP A 392 13.26 -21.50 7.25
CA ASP A 392 12.67 -22.80 7.59
C ASP A 392 13.37 -23.48 8.80
N ARG A 393 14.61 -23.09 9.11
CA ARG A 393 15.35 -23.54 10.31
C ARG A 393 15.21 -22.57 11.47
N LEU A 394 15.10 -21.27 11.18
CA LEU A 394 15.01 -20.21 12.18
C LEU A 394 13.68 -20.28 12.95
N LEU A 395 12.54 -20.39 12.23
CA LEU A 395 11.23 -20.27 12.85
C LEU A 395 10.96 -21.37 13.90
N PRO A 396 11.21 -22.68 13.64
CA PRO A 396 11.05 -23.69 14.68
C PRO A 396 12.01 -23.48 15.87
N LEU A 397 13.27 -23.08 15.61
CA LEU A 397 14.25 -22.79 16.67
C LEU A 397 13.81 -21.60 17.54
N TYR A 398 13.36 -20.52 16.92
CA TYR A 398 12.93 -19.32 17.65
C TYR A 398 11.65 -19.57 18.46
N LYS A 399 10.76 -20.41 17.95
CA LYS A 399 9.63 -20.89 18.74
C LYS A 399 10.07 -21.69 19.97
N GLU A 400 11.04 -22.59 19.81
CA GLU A 400 11.64 -23.35 20.90
C GLU A 400 12.34 -22.44 21.93
N TRP A 401 13.03 -21.39 21.48
CA TRP A 401 13.62 -20.40 22.37
C TRP A 401 12.59 -19.53 23.09
N GLY A 402 11.36 -19.45 22.57
CA GLY A 402 10.30 -18.63 23.15
C GLY A 402 10.24 -17.19 22.60
N ILE A 403 10.88 -16.94 21.48
CA ILE A 403 10.87 -15.64 20.77
C ILE A 403 9.44 -15.23 20.41
N LYS A 404 9.12 -13.95 20.59
CA LYS A 404 7.80 -13.38 20.33
C LYS A 404 7.71 -12.58 19.03
N GLY A 405 8.83 -12.10 18.52
CA GLY A 405 8.84 -11.36 17.29
C GLY A 405 10.21 -11.29 16.64
N ILE A 406 10.21 -10.99 15.34
CA ILE A 406 11.42 -10.80 14.54
C ILE A 406 11.33 -9.44 13.85
N LYS A 407 12.41 -8.66 13.97
CA LYS A 407 12.68 -7.49 13.17
C LYS A 407 13.44 -7.92 11.92
N PHE A 408 12.82 -7.78 10.75
CA PHE A 408 13.44 -8.03 9.46
C PHE A 408 14.27 -6.82 9.07
N GLY A 409 15.60 -6.96 9.00
CA GLY A 409 16.49 -5.86 8.68
C GLY A 409 17.16 -5.98 7.32
N PHE A 410 17.56 -4.85 6.75
CA PHE A 410 18.15 -4.68 5.43
C PHE A 410 17.34 -5.36 4.32
N VAL A 411 16.02 -5.11 4.35
CA VAL A 411 15.09 -5.70 3.40
C VAL A 411 15.18 -5.03 2.03
N GLN A 412 15.11 -5.84 0.98
CA GLN A 412 14.94 -5.35 -0.37
C GLN A 412 13.46 -5.06 -0.61
N VAL A 413 13.17 -3.88 -1.11
CA VAL A 413 11.80 -3.42 -1.35
C VAL A 413 11.69 -2.81 -2.75
N GLY A 414 10.49 -2.76 -3.27
CA GLY A 414 10.16 -2.07 -4.51
C GLY A 414 9.79 -2.99 -5.64
N ASN A 415 10.59 -3.99 -5.99
CA ASN A 415 10.23 -4.93 -7.04
C ASN A 415 9.24 -6.00 -6.56
N GLN A 416 8.56 -6.64 -7.49
CA GLN A 416 7.52 -7.63 -7.22
C GLN A 416 8.06 -8.88 -6.51
N PHE A 417 9.23 -9.37 -6.91
CA PHE A 417 9.83 -10.57 -6.33
C PHE A 417 10.04 -10.43 -4.81
N TRP A 418 10.64 -9.31 -4.38
CA TRP A 418 10.89 -9.08 -2.96
C TRP A 418 9.62 -8.77 -2.18
N THR A 419 8.64 -8.11 -2.79
CA THR A 419 7.31 -7.90 -2.19
C THR A 419 6.62 -9.24 -1.90
N ILE A 420 6.57 -10.14 -2.87
CA ILE A 420 5.99 -11.48 -2.70
C ILE A 420 6.75 -12.26 -1.64
N TRP A 421 8.09 -12.22 -1.69
CA TRP A 421 8.93 -12.94 -0.74
C TRP A 421 8.70 -12.46 0.71
N LEU A 422 8.69 -11.14 0.94
CA LEU A 422 8.45 -10.55 2.26
C LEU A 422 7.10 -11.00 2.83
N HIS A 423 6.03 -10.91 2.05
CA HIS A 423 4.71 -11.32 2.51
C HIS A 423 4.60 -12.84 2.76
N LYS A 424 5.32 -13.65 1.98
CA LYS A 424 5.44 -15.08 2.25
C LYS A 424 6.16 -15.33 3.58
N ALA A 425 7.28 -14.65 3.82
CA ALA A 425 8.04 -14.78 5.08
C ALA A 425 7.20 -14.33 6.29
N VAL A 426 6.45 -13.23 6.15
CA VAL A 426 5.50 -12.79 7.20
C VAL A 426 4.46 -13.87 7.48
N ARG A 427 3.84 -14.48 6.46
CA ARG A 427 2.86 -15.58 6.64
C ARG A 427 3.48 -16.77 7.37
N GLN A 428 4.70 -17.16 7.01
CA GLN A 428 5.40 -18.27 7.68
C GLN A 428 5.64 -18.00 9.18
N CYS A 429 5.91 -16.74 9.55
CA CYS A 429 6.04 -16.38 10.98
C CYS A 429 4.77 -16.65 11.78
N ALA A 430 3.59 -16.49 11.18
CA ALA A 430 2.31 -16.76 11.85
C ALA A 430 2.15 -18.24 12.26
N ASP A 431 2.64 -19.17 11.44
CA ASP A 431 2.57 -20.62 11.73
C ASP A 431 3.34 -21.00 13.00
N TYR A 432 4.25 -20.14 13.43
CA TYR A 432 5.07 -20.31 14.65
C TYR A 432 4.66 -19.37 15.79
N GLY A 433 3.65 -18.53 15.59
CA GLY A 433 3.20 -17.57 16.61
C GLY A 433 4.21 -16.44 16.83
N ILE A 434 4.90 -16.00 15.79
CA ILE A 434 5.94 -14.97 15.81
C ILE A 434 5.42 -13.71 15.11
N MET A 435 5.47 -12.57 15.81
CA MET A 435 5.15 -11.24 15.26
C MET A 435 6.30 -10.71 14.41
N VAL A 436 6.01 -9.77 13.51
CA VAL A 436 6.98 -9.21 12.57
C VAL A 436 6.99 -7.69 12.59
N ASP A 437 8.17 -7.12 12.56
CA ASP A 437 8.48 -5.74 12.19
C ASP A 437 9.36 -5.75 10.95
N ILE A 438 9.03 -4.97 9.92
CA ILE A 438 9.85 -4.86 8.71
C ILE A 438 10.55 -3.51 8.71
N HIS A 439 11.87 -3.53 8.68
CA HIS A 439 12.70 -2.32 8.69
C HIS A 439 13.02 -1.75 7.30
N ASP A 440 13.87 -0.75 7.26
CA ASP A 440 14.35 0.00 6.09
C ASP A 440 13.25 0.79 5.36
N GLU A 441 13.19 0.71 4.04
CA GLU A 441 12.29 1.55 3.24
C GLU A 441 10.86 0.98 3.08
N TYR A 442 10.50 -0.09 3.77
CA TYR A 442 9.17 -0.68 3.64
C TYR A 442 8.11 0.15 4.37
N ARG A 443 7.03 0.51 3.65
CA ARG A 443 5.90 1.29 4.18
C ARG A 443 4.61 0.50 4.22
N PRO A 444 3.75 0.70 5.24
CA PRO A 444 2.45 0.04 5.32
C PRO A 444 1.55 0.34 4.12
N THR A 445 0.76 -0.66 3.74
CA THR A 445 -0.32 -0.53 2.76
C THR A 445 -1.62 -1.15 3.29
N GLY A 446 -1.76 -1.23 4.62
CA GLY A 446 -2.95 -1.76 5.30
C GLY A 446 -2.98 -3.29 5.44
N VAL A 447 -1.91 -3.99 5.06
CA VAL A 447 -1.83 -5.47 5.10
C VAL A 447 -1.97 -6.04 6.52
N SER A 448 -1.76 -5.24 7.56
CA SER A 448 -2.01 -5.63 8.95
C SER A 448 -3.48 -5.99 9.26
N ARG A 449 -4.46 -5.60 8.42
CA ARG A 449 -5.83 -6.16 8.49
C ARG A 449 -5.84 -7.64 8.16
N THR A 450 -5.11 -8.05 7.12
CA THR A 450 -5.06 -9.43 6.63
C THR A 450 -4.11 -10.30 7.44
N LEU A 451 -2.98 -9.72 7.86
CA LEU A 451 -1.91 -10.36 8.62
C LEU A 451 -1.61 -9.52 9.89
N PRO A 452 -2.43 -9.62 10.93
CA PRO A 452 -2.36 -8.71 12.08
C PRO A 452 -1.09 -8.87 12.94
N HIS A 453 -0.32 -9.93 12.75
CA HIS A 453 0.99 -10.11 13.39
C HIS A 453 2.13 -9.33 12.69
N LEU A 454 1.87 -8.71 11.53
CA LEU A 454 2.72 -7.67 10.97
C LEU A 454 2.46 -6.37 11.72
N MET A 455 3.23 -6.13 12.78
CA MET A 455 2.94 -5.11 13.79
C MET A 455 3.26 -3.70 13.31
N THR A 456 4.44 -3.54 12.70
CA THR A 456 4.93 -2.24 12.28
C THR A 456 5.92 -2.36 11.12
N GLN A 457 6.18 -1.24 10.45
CA GLN A 457 7.19 -1.11 9.41
C GLN A 457 7.94 0.22 9.60
N GLU A 458 9.24 0.22 9.39
CA GLU A 458 10.02 1.45 9.52
C GLU A 458 9.63 2.47 8.45
N GLY A 459 10.21 2.47 7.29
CA GLY A 459 9.92 3.37 6.18
C GLY A 459 9.73 4.83 6.59
N ILE A 460 10.60 5.35 7.46
CA ILE A 460 10.48 6.66 8.10
C ILE A 460 11.87 7.21 8.44
N ALA A 461 12.07 8.52 8.34
CA ALA A 461 13.24 9.17 8.91
C ALA A 461 13.12 9.23 10.44
N GLY A 462 13.43 8.10 11.09
CA GLY A 462 13.37 7.93 12.53
C GLY A 462 14.55 8.56 13.27
N ASN A 463 14.65 8.28 14.56
CA ASN A 463 15.67 8.88 15.44
C ASN A 463 17.10 8.49 15.08
N GLU A 464 17.32 7.46 14.29
CA GLU A 464 18.66 7.12 13.77
C GLU A 464 19.26 8.25 12.93
N THR A 465 18.42 9.01 12.22
CA THR A 465 18.80 10.18 11.43
C THR A 465 18.79 11.49 12.26
N MET A 466 18.34 11.45 13.51
CA MET A 466 18.21 12.59 14.42
C MET A 466 17.47 13.79 13.79
N PRO A 467 16.21 13.62 13.36
CA PRO A 467 15.42 14.70 12.80
C PRO A 467 15.08 15.76 13.86
N ASP A 468 14.77 16.96 13.41
CA ASP A 468 14.35 18.05 14.29
C ASP A 468 12.87 17.94 14.71
N ALA A 469 12.45 18.79 15.64
CA ALA A 469 11.06 18.82 16.12
C ALA A 469 10.07 19.20 15.03
N ARG A 470 10.45 20.03 14.04
CA ARG A 470 9.60 20.39 12.91
C ARG A 470 9.27 19.17 12.07
N HIS A 471 10.27 18.37 11.73
CA HIS A 471 10.08 17.13 10.98
C HIS A 471 9.15 16.17 11.74
N ASN A 472 9.36 15.99 13.05
CA ASN A 472 8.52 15.12 13.87
C ASN A 472 7.04 15.53 13.84
N THR A 473 6.73 16.83 13.84
CA THR A 473 5.34 17.31 13.82
C THR A 473 4.66 17.19 12.44
N ILE A 474 5.41 16.89 11.38
CA ILE A 474 4.89 16.65 10.03
C ILE A 474 4.51 15.18 9.83
N LEU A 475 5.24 14.25 10.42
CA LEU A 475 5.08 12.82 10.23
C LEU A 475 3.67 12.27 10.49
N PRO A 476 2.91 12.72 11.51
CA PRO A 476 1.53 12.28 11.72
C PRO A 476 0.62 12.53 10.50
N PHE A 477 0.87 13.58 9.75
CA PHE A 477 0.08 14.02 8.60
C PHE A 477 0.64 13.55 7.25
N THR A 478 1.73 12.83 7.27
CA THR A 478 2.39 12.26 6.08
C THR A 478 2.59 10.77 6.27
N ARG A 479 3.75 10.32 6.73
CA ARG A 479 4.11 8.91 6.85
C ARG A 479 3.13 8.06 7.66
N PHE A 480 2.62 8.57 8.80
CA PHE A 480 1.74 7.79 9.65
C PHE A 480 0.31 7.62 9.12
N LEU A 481 -0.07 8.33 8.05
CA LEU A 481 -1.38 8.12 7.43
C LEU A 481 -1.57 6.69 6.88
N CYS A 482 -0.52 6.03 6.45
CA CYS A 482 -0.61 4.66 5.93
C CYS A 482 -0.46 3.57 7.00
N GLY A 483 -0.13 3.92 8.23
CA GLY A 483 0.01 2.97 9.35
C GLY A 483 1.18 3.25 10.29
N PRO A 484 1.36 2.44 11.34
CA PRO A 484 2.39 2.63 12.35
C PRO A 484 3.80 2.56 11.79
N ALA A 485 4.77 3.10 12.54
CA ALA A 485 6.18 3.03 12.20
C ALA A 485 7.04 2.68 13.41
N ASP A 486 8.12 1.91 13.21
CA ASP A 486 9.20 1.79 14.17
C ASP A 486 10.09 3.03 14.06
N TYR A 487 9.83 4.02 14.92
CA TYR A 487 10.50 5.31 14.90
C TYR A 487 11.81 5.35 15.70
N THR A 488 12.07 4.37 16.55
CA THR A 488 13.21 4.33 17.47
C THR A 488 13.31 5.57 18.40
N PRO A 489 12.25 5.93 19.16
CA PRO A 489 12.25 7.13 20.01
C PRO A 489 13.19 7.00 21.23
N CYS A 490 13.33 8.09 21.97
CA CYS A 490 14.00 8.15 23.26
C CYS A 490 15.53 7.93 23.25
N TYR A 491 16.21 8.35 22.18
CA TYR A 491 17.66 8.57 22.26
C TYR A 491 17.98 9.85 23.03
N PHE A 492 18.69 9.72 24.13
CA PHE A 492 19.07 10.85 24.99
C PHE A 492 20.58 11.14 24.89
N ASN A 493 21.08 11.35 23.68
CA ASN A 493 22.49 11.64 23.44
C ASN A 493 22.68 13.04 22.81
N ALA A 494 23.94 13.48 22.68
CA ALA A 494 24.29 14.81 22.18
C ALA A 494 23.86 15.09 20.71
N ARG A 495 23.46 14.09 19.94
CA ARG A 495 23.00 14.26 18.55
C ARG A 495 21.52 14.65 18.46
N VAL A 496 20.76 14.50 19.54
CA VAL A 496 19.31 14.82 19.57
C VAL A 496 19.13 16.33 19.36
N LYS A 497 18.29 16.69 18.38
CA LYS A 497 18.02 18.08 17.98
C LYS A 497 16.76 18.68 18.62
N ASN A 498 16.17 17.97 19.58
CA ASN A 498 14.99 18.40 20.32
C ASN A 498 15.16 18.13 21.82
N THR A 499 14.13 18.39 22.62
CA THR A 499 14.21 18.21 24.08
C THR A 499 13.93 16.76 24.50
N HIS A 500 14.39 16.37 25.69
CA HIS A 500 14.04 15.09 26.30
C HIS A 500 12.50 14.95 26.46
N ALA A 501 11.81 16.03 26.81
CA ALA A 501 10.34 16.02 26.90
C ALA A 501 9.69 15.71 25.54
N HIS A 502 10.23 16.28 24.44
CA HIS A 502 9.77 15.95 23.08
C HIS A 502 9.99 14.47 22.77
N GLN A 503 11.16 13.92 23.07
CA GLN A 503 11.47 12.49 22.90
C GLN A 503 10.49 11.58 23.66
N LEU A 504 10.14 11.95 24.91
CA LEU A 504 9.20 11.20 25.73
C LEU A 504 7.74 11.32 25.23
N ALA A 505 7.40 12.42 24.56
CA ALA A 505 6.06 12.60 24.00
C ALA A 505 5.82 11.75 22.73
N MET A 506 6.87 11.46 21.95
CA MET A 506 6.73 10.73 20.67
C MET A 506 6.10 9.34 20.85
N PRO A 507 6.44 8.47 21.81
CA PRO A 507 5.76 7.19 22.03
C PRO A 507 4.28 7.27 22.41
N VAL A 508 3.77 8.48 22.65
CA VAL A 508 2.34 8.73 22.90
C VAL A 508 1.63 9.23 21.65
N VAL A 509 2.34 9.97 20.80
CA VAL A 509 1.77 10.61 19.61
C VAL A 509 1.85 9.69 18.38
N TYR A 510 2.89 8.84 18.30
CA TYR A 510 3.20 7.95 17.17
C TYR A 510 2.62 6.54 17.31
#